data_2ee5b074b7ea6fc26c82ddf3147b4305
#
_entry.id   2ee5b074b7ea6fc26c82ddf3147b4305
#
_cell.length_a   1.000
_cell.length_b   1.000
_cell.length_c   1.000
_cell.angle_alpha   90.00
_cell.angle_beta   90.00
_cell.angle_gamma   90.00
#
_symmetry.space_group_name_H-M   'P 1'
#
loop_
_entity.id
_entity.type
_entity.pdbx_description
1 polymer ?
#
loop_
_entity_poly.entity_id
_entity_poly.type
_entity_poly.pdbx_seq_one_letter_code
_entity_poly.pdbx_strand_id
1 'polypeptide(L)' 'MVKLTVDKYLEKRGITRYELSKRTGIIYHTIDSYYKNQVVRYDSYILDKICIALDCDISDIIEYTKD' A
#
# COMPACT_ATOMS: atom_id res chain seq x y z
N MET A 1 -6.36 -9.28 13.52
CA MET A 1 -6.91 -8.63 12.32
C MET A 1 -5.78 -8.17 11.39
N VAL A 2 -5.91 -8.46 10.12
CA VAL A 2 -4.95 -8.02 9.10
C VAL A 2 -5.39 -6.65 8.58
N LYS A 3 -4.47 -5.72 8.48
CA LYS A 3 -4.78 -4.39 7.92
C LYS A 3 -3.59 -3.83 7.16
N LEU A 4 -3.90 -2.95 6.23
CA LEU A 4 -2.87 -2.26 5.46
C LEU A 4 -2.36 -1.04 6.24
N THR A 5 -1.08 -0.79 6.14
CA THR A 5 -0.45 0.38 6.73
C THR A 5 0.23 1.22 5.68
N VAL A 6 -0.29 1.15 4.46
CA VAL A 6 0.23 1.93 3.33
C VAL A 6 0.21 3.43 3.64
N ASP A 7 -0.88 3.89 4.28
CA ASP A 7 -1.02 5.29 4.64
C ASP A 7 0.12 5.77 5.54
N LYS A 8 0.44 5.00 6.56
CA LYS A 8 1.51 5.37 7.49
C LYS A 8 2.87 5.37 6.81
N TYR A 9 3.09 4.39 5.95
CA TYR A 9 4.38 4.29 5.27
C TYR A 9 4.58 5.41 4.26
N LEU A 10 3.53 5.79 3.52
CA LEU A 10 3.60 6.91 2.59
C LEU A 10 3.84 8.23 3.33
N GLU A 11 3.17 8.44 4.46
CA GLU A 11 3.37 9.64 5.27
C GLU A 11 4.81 9.71 5.76
N LYS A 12 5.32 8.60 6.26
CA LYS A 12 6.68 8.52 6.75
C LYS A 12 7.70 8.86 5.67
N ARG A 13 7.44 8.43 4.44
CA ARG A 13 8.34 8.63 3.30
C ARG A 13 8.07 9.93 2.54
N GLY A 14 6.99 10.63 2.88
CA GLY A 14 6.62 11.86 2.18
C GLY A 14 6.19 11.62 0.75
N ILE A 15 5.56 10.49 0.48
CA ILE A 15 5.12 10.11 -0.85
C ILE A 15 3.60 10.21 -0.92
N THR A 16 3.08 10.83 -2.00
CA THR A 16 1.64 10.94 -2.19
C THR A 16 1.09 9.70 -2.88
N ARG A 17 -0.23 9.51 -2.74
CA ARG A 17 -0.92 8.42 -3.46
C ARG A 17 -0.77 8.56 -4.96
N TYR A 18 -0.82 9.80 -5.45
CA TYR A 18 -0.66 10.08 -6.87
C TYR A 18 0.70 9.64 -7.37
N GLU A 19 1.74 9.95 -6.60
CA GLU A 19 3.10 9.56 -6.95
C GLU A 19 3.25 8.04 -6.94
N LEU A 20 2.65 7.37 -5.96
CA LEU A 20 2.69 5.91 -5.88
C LEU A 20 1.98 5.29 -7.08
N SER A 21 0.84 5.87 -7.49
CA SER A 21 0.13 5.43 -8.67
C SER A 21 1.02 5.50 -9.91
N LYS A 22 1.75 6.61 -10.05
CA LYS A 22 2.66 6.78 -11.19
C LYS A 22 3.81 5.78 -11.15
N ARG A 23 4.40 5.57 -9.99
CA ARG A 23 5.54 4.67 -9.84
C ARG A 23 5.18 3.21 -10.10
N THR A 24 3.97 2.82 -9.70
CA THR A 24 3.52 1.43 -9.85
C THR A 24 2.86 1.17 -11.19
N GLY A 25 2.35 2.20 -11.85
CA GLY A 25 1.54 2.03 -13.04
C GLY A 25 0.13 1.56 -12.74
N ILE A 26 -0.25 1.54 -11.47
CA ILE A 26 -1.58 1.14 -11.02
C ILE A 26 -2.48 2.36 -10.96
N ILE A 27 -3.74 2.22 -11.39
CA ILE A 27 -4.66 3.36 -11.42
C ILE A 27 -4.86 3.92 -10.01
N TYR A 28 -5.03 5.22 -9.93
CA TYR A 28 -5.12 5.94 -8.66
C TYR A 28 -6.21 5.37 -7.74
N HIS A 29 -7.36 5.02 -8.30
CA HIS A 29 -8.48 4.51 -7.51
C HIS A 29 -8.08 3.26 -6.71
N THR A 30 -7.32 2.37 -7.33
CA THR A 30 -6.85 1.16 -6.66
C THR A 30 -5.85 1.50 -5.57
N ILE A 31 -4.92 2.37 -5.85
CA ILE A 31 -3.94 2.83 -4.85
C ILE A 31 -4.66 3.50 -3.68
N ASP A 32 -5.67 4.31 -3.96
CA ASP A 32 -6.45 4.99 -2.94
C ASP A 32 -7.17 4.00 -2.02
N SER A 33 -7.71 2.92 -2.60
CA SER A 33 -8.36 1.86 -1.81
C SER A 33 -7.38 1.18 -0.87
N TYR A 34 -6.17 0.90 -1.33
CA TYR A 34 -5.13 0.31 -0.49
C TYR A 34 -4.68 1.29 0.59
N TYR A 35 -4.57 2.56 0.25
CA TYR A 35 -4.21 3.60 1.20
C TYR A 35 -5.25 3.73 2.32
N LYS A 36 -6.53 3.65 1.97
CA LYS A 36 -7.62 3.80 2.93
C LYS A 36 -7.98 2.51 3.66
N ASN A 37 -7.24 1.44 3.39
CA ASN A 37 -7.49 0.13 3.99
C ASN A 37 -8.91 -0.37 3.69
N GLN A 38 -9.38 -0.12 2.48
CA GLN A 38 -10.72 -0.51 2.04
C GLN A 38 -10.70 -1.73 1.13
N VAL A 39 -9.71 -2.60 1.32
CA VAL A 39 -9.55 -3.81 0.52
C VAL A 39 -9.73 -5.01 1.43
N VAL A 40 -10.62 -5.91 1.05
CA VAL A 40 -10.88 -7.14 1.80
C VAL A 40 -10.03 -8.28 1.27
N ARG A 41 -9.91 -8.37 -0.04
CA ARG A 41 -9.10 -9.39 -0.69
C ARG A 41 -7.89 -8.73 -1.32
N TYR A 42 -6.72 -9.04 -0.78
CA TYR A 42 -5.49 -8.43 -1.27
C TYR A 42 -4.98 -9.13 -2.50
N ASP A 43 -4.67 -8.35 -3.52
CA ASP A 43 -4.09 -8.86 -4.76
C ASP A 43 -2.57 -8.86 -4.60
N SER A 44 -1.95 -10.02 -4.66
CA SER A 44 -0.51 -10.14 -4.48
C SER A 44 0.26 -9.34 -5.54
N TYR A 45 -0.28 -9.22 -6.75
CA TYR A 45 0.34 -8.43 -7.80
C TYR A 45 0.43 -6.95 -7.40
N ILE A 46 -0.64 -6.44 -6.80
CA ILE A 46 -0.69 -5.05 -6.35
C ILE A 46 0.31 -4.82 -5.21
N LEU A 47 0.32 -5.74 -4.23
CA LEU A 47 1.25 -5.63 -3.10
C LEU A 47 2.70 -5.70 -3.58
N ASP A 48 2.97 -6.58 -4.54
CA ASP A 48 4.30 -6.72 -5.11
C ASP A 48 4.75 -5.41 -5.78
N LYS A 49 3.88 -4.81 -6.58
CA LYS A 49 4.18 -3.55 -7.26
C LYS A 49 4.44 -2.42 -6.27
N ILE A 50 3.65 -2.36 -5.20
CA ILE A 50 3.85 -1.33 -4.17
C ILE A 50 5.20 -1.51 -3.50
N CYS A 51 5.55 -2.74 -3.13
CA CYS A 51 6.83 -3.02 -2.48
C CYS A 51 8.01 -2.68 -3.39
N ILE A 52 7.91 -3.01 -4.66
CA ILE A 52 8.97 -2.69 -5.64
C ILE A 52 9.12 -1.17 -5.76
N ALA A 53 7.99 -0.46 -5.92
CA ALA A 53 8.00 0.99 -6.11
C ALA A 53 8.56 1.74 -4.90
N LEU A 54 8.30 1.22 -3.70
CA LEU A 54 8.75 1.87 -2.46
C LEU A 54 10.06 1.29 -1.94
N ASP A 55 10.56 0.22 -2.57
CA ASP A 55 11.77 -0.49 -2.14
C ASP A 55 11.65 -0.86 -0.66
N CYS A 56 10.56 -1.52 -0.31
CA CYS A 56 10.26 -1.88 1.07
C CYS A 56 9.83 -3.34 1.19
N ASP A 57 9.74 -3.81 2.42
CA ASP A 57 9.25 -5.16 2.71
C ASP A 57 7.73 -5.14 2.85
N ILE A 58 7.12 -6.31 2.68
CA ILE A 58 5.67 -6.44 2.86
C ILE A 58 5.24 -6.02 4.27
N SER A 59 6.08 -6.25 5.27
CA SER A 59 5.78 -5.87 6.65
C SER A 59 5.73 -4.37 6.86
N ASP A 60 6.21 -3.57 5.91
CA ASP A 60 6.15 -2.12 6.00
C ASP A 60 4.77 -1.58 5.60
N ILE A 61 3.98 -2.37 4.85
CA ILE A 61 2.71 -1.90 4.32
C ILE A 61 1.50 -2.73 4.77
N ILE A 62 1.74 -3.81 5.50
CA ILE A 62 0.66 -4.66 5.99
C ILE A 62 1.05 -5.17 7.37
N GLU A 63 0.08 -5.29 8.27
CA GLU A 63 0.36 -5.79 9.60
C GLU A 63 -0.79 -6.61 10.13
N TYR A 64 -0.49 -7.40 11.16
CA TYR A 64 -1.51 -8.19 11.87
C TYR A 64 -1.57 -7.69 13.30
N THR A 65 -2.76 -7.31 13.75
CA THR A 65 -2.97 -6.91 15.14
C THR A 65 -3.85 -7.94 15.81
N LYS A 66 -3.46 -8.32 17.01
CA LYS A 66 -4.23 -9.28 17.79
C LYS A 66 -5.20 -8.52 18.66
N ASP A 67 -6.48 -8.66 18.38
CA ASP A 67 -7.53 -7.99 19.14
C ASP A 67 -7.97 -8.83 20.33
#